data_ebfea4edc5c35fd458dc9f61bf331573
#
_entry.id   ebfea4edc5c35fd458dc9f61bf331573
#
_cell.length_a   1.000
_cell.length_b   1.000
_cell.length_c   1.000
_cell.angle_alpha   90.00
_cell.angle_beta   90.00
_cell.angle_gamma   90.00
#
_symmetry.space_group_name_H-M   'P 1'
#
loop_
_entity.id
_entity.type
_entity.pdbx_description
1 polymer ?
#
loop_
_entity_poly.entity_id
_entity_poly.type
_entity_poly.pdbx_seq_one_letter_code
_entity_poly.pdbx_strand_id
1 'polypeptide(L)'
;MIDERLKELLDFLSDTLEPARQAEILDLYVRTLNGEPVPRLPLLISHPIPPQARFQPYPHHEIFEHPAKMLYNELVHAHNHSLSSWAQLQDDLLGAVRANFGTVVIASLFGAHVEQVAENPPWVRRLPGQEIGLDAILDLDPCDFSQGCCPRIVETCQFYQHVLNEYPSLRDLIRIILPDLQGPFDNLELLVGSDLFLQLYTCPEQVQAALHAVATAQVGLARYLQPYLTDGPEGYAHQHAVTIKGQILVRADSVILVSPEMYCELIAPHDEYVLHELGGGGMHTCGKATEHADAFLSLPSVRCLDFGQSEMNDMDSIYAAARGKGVSIVRVLASEEELVSGAIMDRYPTGVTVRHEAASLAAAQRIMEQYVESTARRNIQ
;
A
#
# COMPACT_ATOMS: atom_id res chain seq x y z
N MET A 1 3.46 24.71 -10.74
CA MET A 1 4.68 25.48 -10.39
C MET A 1 5.25 24.85 -9.11
N ILE A 2 6.53 24.51 -9.10
CA ILE A 2 7.22 23.99 -7.92
C ILE A 2 7.32 25.16 -6.91
N ASP A 3 6.80 24.95 -5.69
CA ASP A 3 6.95 25.94 -4.63
C ASP A 3 8.34 25.84 -3.96
N GLU A 4 8.70 26.85 -3.18
CA GLU A 4 10.04 26.93 -2.57
C GLU A 4 10.31 25.79 -1.58
N ARG A 5 9.29 25.36 -0.82
CA ARG A 5 9.41 24.22 0.13
C ARG A 5 9.65 22.90 -0.58
N LEU A 6 8.91 22.63 -1.67
CA LEU A 6 9.10 21.43 -2.46
C LEU A 6 10.48 21.43 -3.11
N LYS A 7 10.93 22.58 -3.64
CA LYS A 7 12.27 22.71 -4.20
C LYS A 7 13.35 22.42 -3.17
N GLU A 8 13.26 23.02 -1.98
CA GLU A 8 14.21 22.78 -0.90
C GLU A 8 14.28 21.31 -0.48
N LEU A 9 13.15 20.64 -0.42
CA LEU A 9 13.08 19.19 -0.12
C LEU A 9 13.73 18.37 -1.22
N LEU A 10 13.45 18.64 -2.48
CA LEU A 10 14.01 17.90 -3.62
C LEU A 10 15.54 18.11 -3.73
N ASP A 11 16.01 19.33 -3.53
CA ASP A 11 17.45 19.64 -3.47
C ASP A 11 18.11 18.83 -2.35
N PHE A 12 17.51 18.80 -1.15
CA PHE A 12 18.00 18.00 -0.01
C PHE A 12 18.00 16.49 -0.31
N LEU A 13 16.96 15.95 -0.90
CA LEU A 13 16.88 14.54 -1.26
C LEU A 13 17.90 14.18 -2.36
N SER A 14 18.13 15.07 -3.33
CA SER A 14 19.18 14.90 -4.35
C SER A 14 20.58 14.77 -3.76
N ASP A 15 20.84 15.45 -2.67
CA ASP A 15 22.13 15.44 -1.98
C ASP A 15 22.28 14.24 -1.02
N THR A 16 21.18 13.64 -0.57
CA THR A 16 21.19 12.67 0.53
C THR A 16 20.77 11.25 0.14
N LEU A 17 19.99 11.08 -0.92
CA LEU A 17 19.65 9.73 -1.40
C LEU A 17 20.79 9.13 -2.20
N GLU A 18 21.28 7.98 -1.75
CA GLU A 18 22.40 7.26 -2.36
C GLU A 18 21.90 6.16 -3.31
N PRO A 19 22.13 6.27 -4.64
CA PRO A 19 21.63 5.29 -5.60
C PRO A 19 22.10 3.85 -5.31
N ALA A 20 23.36 3.67 -4.91
CA ALA A 20 23.91 2.36 -4.57
C ALA A 20 23.17 1.73 -3.38
N ARG A 21 22.89 2.52 -2.34
CA ARG A 21 22.18 2.05 -1.16
C ARG A 21 20.72 1.72 -1.48
N GLN A 22 20.03 2.52 -2.30
CA GLN A 22 18.67 2.22 -2.74
C GLN A 22 18.62 0.93 -3.59
N ALA A 23 19.63 0.66 -4.40
CA ALA A 23 19.74 -0.58 -5.16
C ALA A 23 19.97 -1.81 -4.24
N GLU A 24 20.81 -1.69 -3.20
CA GLU A 24 21.01 -2.74 -2.19
C GLU A 24 19.73 -3.06 -1.42
N ILE A 25 18.97 -2.02 -1.06
CA ILE A 25 17.67 -2.17 -0.38
C ILE A 25 16.69 -2.91 -1.30
N LEU A 26 16.60 -2.51 -2.56
CA LEU A 26 15.72 -3.19 -3.52
C LEU A 26 16.10 -4.66 -3.71
N ASP A 27 17.39 -4.97 -3.84
CA ASP A 27 17.89 -6.36 -3.92
C ASP A 27 17.50 -7.16 -2.66
N LEU A 28 17.64 -6.56 -1.48
CA LEU A 28 17.24 -7.17 -0.22
C LEU A 28 15.73 -7.51 -0.22
N TYR A 29 14.87 -6.58 -0.68
CA TYR A 29 13.43 -6.86 -0.83
C TYR A 29 13.18 -8.00 -1.81
N VAL A 30 13.75 -7.92 -3.01
CA VAL A 30 13.52 -8.92 -4.08
C VAL A 30 13.91 -10.32 -3.59
N ARG A 31 15.10 -10.48 -3.01
CA ARG A 31 15.56 -11.76 -2.46
C ARG A 31 14.66 -12.26 -1.33
N THR A 32 14.30 -11.37 -0.41
CA THR A 32 13.39 -11.73 0.70
C THR A 32 12.04 -12.21 0.18
N LEU A 33 11.41 -11.46 -0.76
CA LEU A 33 10.10 -11.79 -1.32
C LEU A 33 10.12 -13.06 -2.18
N ASN A 34 11.29 -13.45 -2.68
CA ASN A 34 11.51 -14.74 -3.36
C ASN A 34 11.79 -15.91 -2.41
N GLY A 35 11.87 -15.66 -1.11
CA GLY A 35 12.19 -16.69 -0.12
C GLY A 35 13.66 -17.13 -0.13
N GLU A 36 14.54 -16.34 -0.76
CA GLU A 36 15.97 -16.58 -0.80
C GLU A 36 16.64 -16.31 0.55
N PRO A 37 17.79 -16.92 0.84
CA PRO A 37 18.57 -16.57 2.02
C PRO A 37 19.02 -15.10 1.99
N VAL A 38 18.78 -14.39 3.08
CA VAL A 38 19.13 -12.97 3.22
C VAL A 38 19.92 -12.74 4.51
N PRO A 39 20.82 -11.75 4.54
CA PRO A 39 21.60 -11.46 5.75
C PRO A 39 20.74 -10.90 6.88
N ARG A 40 19.61 -10.30 6.56
CA ARG A 40 18.57 -9.77 7.45
C ARG A 40 17.28 -9.56 6.68
N LEU A 41 16.17 -9.37 7.38
CA LEU A 41 14.91 -8.99 6.75
C LEU A 41 14.87 -7.48 6.46
N PRO A 42 14.19 -7.02 5.40
CA PRO A 42 13.90 -5.60 5.22
C PRO A 42 13.11 -5.04 6.41
N LEU A 43 13.57 -3.92 6.95
CA LEU A 43 12.98 -3.28 8.12
C LEU A 43 12.61 -1.83 7.82
N LEU A 44 11.34 -1.49 8.06
CA LEU A 44 10.86 -0.11 8.09
C LEU A 44 10.61 0.34 9.53
N ILE A 45 11.09 1.51 9.89
CA ILE A 45 10.85 2.07 11.22
C ILE A 45 10.10 3.41 11.10
N SER A 46 8.85 3.41 11.54
CA SER A 46 8.08 4.65 11.67
C SER A 46 8.44 5.40 12.94
N HIS A 47 8.39 6.72 12.88
CA HIS A 47 8.60 7.58 14.04
C HIS A 47 7.82 8.89 13.87
N PRO A 48 7.43 9.58 14.96
CA PRO A 48 6.82 10.90 14.89
C PRO A 48 7.77 11.92 14.24
N ILE A 49 7.24 12.81 13.40
CA ILE A 49 8.00 13.97 12.91
C ILE A 49 8.07 15.00 14.04
N PRO A 50 9.26 15.37 14.53
CA PRO A 50 9.38 16.34 15.59
C PRO A 50 8.87 17.72 15.14
N PRO A 51 8.24 18.52 16.01
CA PRO A 51 7.77 19.86 15.65
C PRO A 51 8.86 20.80 15.08
N GLN A 52 10.12 20.56 15.45
CA GLN A 52 11.28 21.32 14.99
C GLN A 52 11.97 20.71 13.76
N ALA A 53 11.43 19.64 13.18
CA ALA A 53 12.02 19.05 11.97
C ALA A 53 12.04 20.07 10.82
N ARG A 54 13.09 20.02 10.01
CA ARG A 54 13.28 20.92 8.87
C ARG A 54 12.11 20.89 7.90
N PHE A 55 11.59 19.69 7.66
CA PHE A 55 10.48 19.47 6.75
C PHE A 55 9.23 19.05 7.55
N GLN A 56 8.21 19.91 7.52
CA GLN A 56 6.91 19.68 8.15
C GLN A 56 5.86 19.43 7.07
N PRO A 57 4.98 18.43 7.20
CA PRO A 57 3.94 18.22 6.22
C PRO A 57 2.98 19.42 6.14
N TYR A 58 2.36 19.61 5.01
CA TYR A 58 1.21 20.49 4.87
C TYR A 58 -0.01 19.88 5.56
N PRO A 59 -0.96 20.68 6.05
CA PRO A 59 -2.26 20.21 6.51
C PRO A 59 -2.95 19.35 5.43
N HIS A 60 -3.64 18.30 5.85
CA HIS A 60 -4.26 17.35 4.91
C HIS A 60 -5.25 18.02 3.96
N HIS A 61 -6.05 18.98 4.44
CA HIS A 61 -7.03 19.67 3.60
C HIS A 61 -6.40 20.48 2.44
N GLU A 62 -5.10 20.79 2.52
CA GLU A 62 -4.43 21.56 1.47
C GLU A 62 -3.83 20.70 0.35
N ILE A 63 -3.64 19.39 0.59
CA ILE A 63 -2.91 18.56 -0.37
C ILE A 63 -3.77 18.12 -1.55
N PHE A 64 -5.10 17.95 -1.35
CA PHE A 64 -5.96 17.40 -2.39
C PHE A 64 -6.24 18.35 -3.54
N GLU A 65 -6.01 19.64 -3.36
CA GLU A 65 -6.18 20.67 -4.42
C GLU A 65 -4.84 21.05 -5.07
N HIS A 66 -3.72 20.59 -4.55
CA HIS A 66 -2.39 21.06 -4.97
C HIS A 66 -1.41 19.88 -5.15
N PRO A 67 -1.16 19.40 -6.40
CA PRO A 67 -0.21 18.31 -6.64
C PRO A 67 1.19 18.53 -6.06
N ALA A 68 1.66 19.79 -6.00
CA ALA A 68 2.96 20.11 -5.39
C ALA A 68 2.98 19.84 -3.87
N LYS A 69 1.90 20.20 -3.17
CA LYS A 69 1.78 19.93 -1.72
C LYS A 69 1.58 18.44 -1.45
N MET A 70 0.86 17.75 -2.32
CA MET A 70 0.69 16.31 -2.24
C MET A 70 2.03 15.60 -2.43
N LEU A 71 2.80 15.93 -3.47
CA LEU A 71 4.15 15.39 -3.66
C LEU A 71 5.05 15.65 -2.45
N TYR A 72 5.03 16.87 -1.93
CA TYR A 72 5.80 17.23 -0.75
C TYR A 72 5.43 16.34 0.45
N ASN A 73 4.13 16.16 0.74
CA ASN A 73 3.70 15.33 1.84
C ASN A 73 4.03 13.85 1.64
N GLU A 74 3.90 13.32 0.43
CA GLU A 74 4.30 11.93 0.12
C GLU A 74 5.80 11.71 0.35
N LEU A 75 6.65 12.72 0.13
CA LEU A 75 8.09 12.64 0.40
C LEU A 75 8.44 12.85 1.89
N VAL A 76 7.67 13.69 2.60
CA VAL A 76 7.91 13.99 4.02
C VAL A 76 7.28 12.96 4.93
N HIS A 77 6.07 12.49 4.62
CA HIS A 77 5.33 11.61 5.52
C HIS A 77 4.27 10.77 4.77
N ALA A 78 4.69 9.67 4.18
CA ALA A 78 3.77 8.70 3.58
C ALA A 78 3.71 7.42 4.41
N HIS A 79 2.52 6.92 4.70
CA HIS A 79 2.33 5.68 5.48
C HIS A 79 3.13 5.63 6.79
N ASN A 80 3.23 6.76 7.50
CA ASN A 80 4.03 6.93 8.72
C ASN A 80 5.55 6.82 8.54
N HIS A 81 6.05 6.83 7.30
CA HIS A 81 7.46 6.83 6.97
C HIS A 81 7.87 8.15 6.31
N SER A 82 9.13 8.53 6.48
CA SER A 82 9.64 9.82 6.03
C SER A 82 10.91 9.64 5.21
N LEU A 83 10.82 9.90 3.91
CA LEU A 83 12.01 9.91 3.05
C LEU A 83 12.96 11.05 3.43
N SER A 84 12.44 12.17 3.95
CA SER A 84 13.25 13.30 4.42
C SER A 84 14.10 12.99 5.66
N SER A 85 13.77 11.95 6.43
CA SER A 85 14.58 11.48 7.56
C SER A 85 15.48 10.29 7.21
N TRP A 86 15.36 9.74 6.00
CA TRP A 86 16.07 8.54 5.58
C TRP A 86 17.60 8.65 5.70
N ALA A 87 18.18 9.79 5.32
CA ALA A 87 19.63 10.02 5.44
C ALA A 87 20.16 9.84 6.88
N GLN A 88 19.33 10.05 7.88
CA GLN A 88 19.67 9.88 9.29
C GLN A 88 19.32 8.47 9.78
N LEU A 89 18.14 7.96 9.42
CA LEU A 89 17.62 6.67 9.88
C LEU A 89 18.27 5.50 9.13
N GLN A 90 18.40 5.60 7.81
CA GLN A 90 18.95 4.56 6.91
C GLN A 90 18.27 3.19 7.05
N ASP A 91 16.96 3.20 7.31
CA ASP A 91 16.13 2.00 7.21
C ASP A 91 15.94 1.57 5.74
N ASP A 92 15.14 0.57 5.50
CA ASP A 92 14.96 0.02 4.15
C ASP A 92 13.79 0.68 3.37
N LEU A 93 13.53 1.97 3.63
CA LEU A 93 12.56 2.74 2.88
C LEU A 93 13.08 3.04 1.48
N LEU A 94 12.29 2.68 0.47
CA LEU A 94 12.51 3.07 -0.92
C LEU A 94 11.68 4.30 -1.28
N GLY A 95 12.19 5.12 -2.18
CA GLY A 95 11.48 6.29 -2.66
C GLY A 95 10.25 5.91 -3.48
N ALA A 96 9.06 6.25 -2.99
CA ALA A 96 7.81 6.04 -3.71
C ALA A 96 6.82 7.15 -3.37
N VAL A 97 6.09 7.64 -4.36
CA VAL A 97 5.05 8.67 -4.22
C VAL A 97 3.81 8.27 -5.01
N ARG A 98 2.65 8.56 -4.49
CA ARG A 98 1.37 8.27 -5.14
C ARG A 98 0.52 9.51 -5.29
N ALA A 99 -0.37 9.52 -6.28
CA ALA A 99 -1.48 10.47 -6.33
C ALA A 99 -2.49 10.07 -5.25
N ASN A 100 -2.32 10.61 -4.03
CA ASN A 100 -3.00 10.15 -2.82
C ASN A 100 -4.36 10.82 -2.65
N PHE A 101 -5.39 10.26 -3.28
CA PHE A 101 -6.79 10.67 -3.10
C PHE A 101 -7.56 9.80 -2.10
N GLY A 102 -6.85 9.10 -1.21
CA GLY A 102 -7.46 8.19 -0.24
C GLY A 102 -8.00 6.90 -0.90
N THR A 103 -8.97 6.29 -0.23
CA THR A 103 -9.52 4.98 -0.59
C THR A 103 -10.75 5.06 -1.51
N VAL A 104 -11.14 6.27 -1.92
CA VAL A 104 -12.41 6.54 -2.61
C VAL A 104 -12.30 6.55 -4.14
N VAL A 105 -11.13 6.21 -4.68
CA VAL A 105 -10.82 6.38 -6.09
C VAL A 105 -11.79 5.60 -6.98
N ILE A 106 -11.95 4.31 -6.75
CA ILE A 106 -12.89 3.47 -7.52
C ILE A 106 -14.34 3.86 -7.24
N ALA A 107 -14.71 4.06 -5.98
CA ALA A 107 -16.08 4.47 -5.63
C ALA A 107 -16.49 5.77 -6.32
N SER A 108 -15.55 6.70 -6.53
CA SER A 108 -15.80 7.96 -7.23
C SER A 108 -16.18 7.79 -8.70
N LEU A 109 -15.72 6.72 -9.37
CA LEU A 109 -16.10 6.39 -10.75
C LEU A 109 -17.57 6.01 -10.88
N PHE A 110 -18.12 5.42 -9.84
CA PHE A 110 -19.54 5.04 -9.78
C PHE A 110 -20.45 6.15 -9.22
N GLY A 111 -19.94 7.39 -9.20
CA GLY A 111 -20.73 8.57 -8.80
C GLY A 111 -20.86 8.76 -7.30
N ALA A 112 -20.05 8.07 -6.48
CA ALA A 112 -20.06 8.30 -5.03
C ALA A 112 -19.72 9.76 -4.71
N HIS A 113 -20.48 10.36 -3.81
CA HIS A 113 -20.19 11.70 -3.31
C HIS A 113 -18.96 11.64 -2.39
N VAL A 114 -17.86 12.22 -2.88
CA VAL A 114 -16.59 12.26 -2.14
C VAL A 114 -16.46 13.61 -1.45
N GLU A 115 -16.27 13.60 -0.14
CA GLU A 115 -16.08 14.80 0.68
C GLU A 115 -14.79 14.68 1.49
N GLN A 116 -14.01 15.75 1.52
CA GLN A 116 -12.86 15.88 2.39
C GLN A 116 -13.27 16.71 3.62
N VAL A 117 -13.13 16.13 4.80
CA VAL A 117 -13.55 16.77 6.07
C VAL A 117 -12.36 16.98 6.99
N ALA A 118 -12.07 18.22 7.30
CA ALA A 118 -10.96 18.62 8.18
C ALA A 118 -9.61 17.99 7.75
N GLU A 119 -8.88 17.40 8.67
CA GLU A 119 -7.57 16.80 8.45
C GLU A 119 -7.63 15.31 8.09
N ASN A 120 -8.79 14.80 7.66
CA ASN A 120 -8.93 13.42 7.22
C ASN A 120 -8.75 13.29 5.71
N PRO A 121 -8.35 12.12 5.18
CA PRO A 121 -8.44 11.82 3.76
C PRO A 121 -9.88 11.95 3.24
N PRO A 122 -10.07 12.16 1.92
CA PRO A 122 -11.40 12.13 1.31
C PRO A 122 -12.13 10.83 1.63
N TRP A 123 -13.42 10.93 1.90
CA TRP A 123 -14.27 9.79 2.22
C TRP A 123 -15.60 9.85 1.46
N VAL A 124 -16.21 8.70 1.23
CA VAL A 124 -17.56 8.63 0.65
C VAL A 124 -18.58 9.05 1.69
N ARG A 125 -19.35 10.09 1.36
CA ARG A 125 -20.48 10.52 2.15
C ARG A 125 -21.79 10.08 1.51
N ARG A 126 -22.53 9.25 2.21
CA ARG A 126 -23.87 8.86 1.77
C ARG A 126 -24.85 9.94 2.14
N LEU A 127 -25.45 10.56 1.14
CA LEU A 127 -26.49 11.58 1.33
C LEU A 127 -27.88 10.92 1.23
N PRO A 128 -28.83 11.25 2.12
CA PRO A 128 -30.19 10.72 2.02
C PRO A 128 -30.80 10.94 0.64
N GLY A 129 -31.34 9.89 0.02
CA GLY A 129 -31.91 9.92 -1.32
C GLY A 129 -30.89 9.95 -2.47
N GLN A 130 -29.62 9.71 -2.17
CA GLN A 130 -28.53 9.57 -3.15
C GLN A 130 -27.77 8.25 -2.92
N GLU A 131 -28.43 7.26 -2.37
CA GLU A 131 -27.85 5.93 -2.17
C GLU A 131 -27.62 5.27 -3.54
N ILE A 132 -26.42 4.69 -3.71
CA ILE A 132 -26.05 3.96 -4.92
C ILE A 132 -26.45 2.49 -4.69
N GLY A 133 -27.51 2.05 -5.39
CA GLY A 133 -27.94 0.64 -5.36
C GLY A 133 -27.15 -0.22 -6.35
N LEU A 134 -27.25 -1.54 -6.20
CA LEU A 134 -26.59 -2.51 -7.10
C LEU A 134 -26.96 -2.27 -8.57
N ASP A 135 -28.24 -2.00 -8.87
CA ASP A 135 -28.70 -1.75 -10.24
C ASP A 135 -28.04 -0.52 -10.86
N ALA A 136 -27.88 0.56 -10.06
CA ALA A 136 -27.23 1.77 -10.53
C ALA A 136 -25.74 1.55 -10.87
N ILE A 137 -25.06 0.67 -10.14
CA ILE A 137 -23.68 0.26 -10.43
C ILE A 137 -23.61 -0.48 -11.78
N LEU A 138 -24.57 -1.36 -12.06
CA LEU A 138 -24.62 -2.16 -13.28
C LEU A 138 -24.98 -1.35 -14.53
N ASP A 139 -25.64 -0.21 -14.37
CA ASP A 139 -26.03 0.69 -15.48
C ASP A 139 -24.87 1.60 -15.94
N LEU A 140 -23.76 1.68 -15.18
CA LEU A 140 -22.63 2.55 -15.51
C LEU A 140 -21.57 1.81 -16.35
N ASP A 141 -20.85 2.57 -17.19
CA ASP A 141 -19.61 2.07 -17.80
C ASP A 141 -18.50 2.05 -16.75
N PRO A 142 -18.02 0.86 -16.33
CA PRO A 142 -16.99 0.76 -15.31
C PRO A 142 -15.63 1.31 -15.75
N CYS A 143 -15.45 1.61 -17.05
CA CYS A 143 -14.21 2.11 -17.63
C CYS A 143 -14.31 3.58 -18.14
N ASP A 144 -15.30 4.33 -17.71
CA ASP A 144 -15.33 5.78 -17.97
C ASP A 144 -14.41 6.54 -17.01
N PHE A 145 -13.12 6.60 -17.34
CA PHE A 145 -12.11 7.29 -16.54
C PHE A 145 -12.08 8.81 -16.71
N SER A 146 -13.08 9.39 -17.39
CA SER A 146 -13.30 10.84 -17.39
C SER A 146 -14.01 11.33 -16.12
N GLN A 147 -14.48 10.41 -15.28
CA GLN A 147 -15.27 10.67 -14.09
C GLN A 147 -14.46 10.59 -12.79
N GLY A 148 -15.08 11.00 -11.69
CA GLY A 148 -14.55 10.86 -10.34
C GLY A 148 -13.21 11.54 -10.13
N CYS A 149 -12.33 10.87 -9.40
CA CYS A 149 -10.98 11.35 -9.08
C CYS A 149 -9.97 11.15 -10.23
N CYS A 150 -10.29 10.38 -11.29
CA CYS A 150 -9.34 9.97 -12.31
C CYS A 150 -8.64 11.11 -13.04
N PRO A 151 -9.34 12.17 -13.52
CA PRO A 151 -8.66 13.29 -14.18
C PRO A 151 -7.63 13.96 -13.28
N ARG A 152 -7.93 14.10 -11.99
CA ARG A 152 -7.02 14.71 -11.01
C ARG A 152 -5.83 13.81 -10.69
N ILE A 153 -6.04 12.50 -10.66
CA ILE A 153 -4.95 11.52 -10.49
C ILE A 153 -3.97 11.62 -11.65
N VAL A 154 -4.47 11.65 -12.89
CA VAL A 154 -3.64 11.81 -14.10
C VAL A 154 -2.86 13.13 -14.05
N GLU A 155 -3.52 14.25 -13.78
CA GLU A 155 -2.87 15.55 -13.63
C GLU A 155 -1.77 15.52 -12.56
N THR A 156 -2.05 14.90 -11.44
CA THR A 156 -1.09 14.76 -10.32
C THR A 156 0.12 13.92 -10.72
N CYS A 157 -0.08 12.77 -11.34
CA CYS A 157 1.02 11.92 -11.82
C CYS A 157 1.85 12.62 -12.90
N GLN A 158 1.22 13.32 -13.84
CA GLN A 158 1.92 14.12 -14.84
C GLN A 158 2.76 15.24 -14.21
N PHE A 159 2.22 15.89 -13.17
CA PHE A 159 2.98 16.88 -12.40
C PHE A 159 4.20 16.23 -11.74
N TYR A 160 4.05 15.04 -11.12
CA TYR A 160 5.16 14.31 -10.51
C TYR A 160 6.23 13.94 -11.55
N GLN A 161 5.83 13.41 -12.71
CA GLN A 161 6.75 13.12 -13.82
C GLN A 161 7.52 14.37 -14.26
N HIS A 162 6.81 15.49 -14.42
CA HIS A 162 7.42 16.76 -14.79
C HIS A 162 8.47 17.21 -13.77
N VAL A 163 8.11 17.21 -12.49
CA VAL A 163 9.02 17.60 -11.39
C VAL A 163 10.23 16.68 -11.32
N LEU A 164 10.03 15.36 -11.32
CA LEU A 164 11.13 14.39 -11.20
C LEU A 164 12.06 14.43 -12.42
N ASN A 165 11.57 14.80 -13.61
CA ASN A 165 12.40 15.00 -14.78
C ASN A 165 13.36 16.21 -14.65
N GLU A 166 13.03 17.20 -13.82
CA GLU A 166 13.94 18.31 -13.48
C GLU A 166 15.03 17.89 -12.47
N TYR A 167 14.89 16.70 -11.82
CA TYR A 167 15.81 16.15 -10.83
C TYR A 167 16.33 14.77 -11.25
N PRO A 168 17.29 14.68 -12.21
CA PRO A 168 17.76 13.39 -12.75
C PRO A 168 18.30 12.43 -11.69
N SER A 169 18.88 12.93 -10.60
CA SER A 169 19.36 12.12 -9.46
C SER A 169 18.23 11.45 -8.69
N LEU A 170 17.01 11.99 -8.70
CA LEU A 170 15.85 11.48 -8.00
C LEU A 170 14.91 10.67 -8.88
N ARG A 171 14.86 10.98 -10.17
CA ARG A 171 13.92 10.38 -11.14
C ARG A 171 13.92 8.85 -11.12
N ASP A 172 15.10 8.26 -11.00
CA ASP A 172 15.26 6.80 -11.01
C ASP A 172 15.20 6.19 -9.60
N LEU A 173 15.18 7.04 -8.55
CA LEU A 173 15.09 6.63 -7.14
C LEU A 173 13.71 6.81 -6.53
N ILE A 174 12.89 7.72 -7.06
CA ILE A 174 11.54 7.97 -6.57
C ILE A 174 10.54 7.46 -7.60
N ARG A 175 9.84 6.39 -7.24
CA ARG A 175 8.83 5.75 -8.07
C ARG A 175 7.48 6.46 -7.94
N ILE A 176 6.81 6.72 -9.06
CA ILE A 176 5.40 7.12 -9.08
C ILE A 176 4.60 5.84 -9.13
N ILE A 177 3.86 5.56 -8.06
CA ILE A 177 3.20 4.28 -7.83
C ILE A 177 1.68 4.37 -8.02
N LEU A 178 1.06 3.21 -8.18
CA LEU A 178 -0.40 3.10 -8.29
C LEU A 178 -1.07 3.68 -7.03
N PRO A 179 -2.10 4.55 -7.18
CA PRO A 179 -2.88 5.01 -6.05
C PRO A 179 -3.59 3.85 -5.34
N ASP A 180 -4.16 4.15 -4.18
CA ASP A 180 -4.95 3.19 -3.44
C ASP A 180 -6.27 2.91 -4.17
N LEU A 181 -6.42 1.69 -4.69
CA LEU A 181 -7.63 1.27 -5.40
C LEU A 181 -8.54 0.38 -4.53
N GLN A 182 -8.17 0.11 -3.28
CA GLN A 182 -8.89 -0.82 -2.40
C GLN A 182 -9.01 -2.24 -3.01
N GLY A 183 -10.01 -3.02 -2.58
CA GLY A 183 -10.43 -4.24 -3.22
C GLY A 183 -11.89 -4.13 -3.70
N PRO A 184 -12.35 -5.06 -4.54
CA PRO A 184 -13.71 -5.04 -5.08
C PRO A 184 -14.79 -4.97 -4.00
N PHE A 185 -14.65 -5.74 -2.92
CA PHE A 185 -15.65 -5.80 -1.85
C PHE A 185 -15.68 -4.52 -1.01
N ASP A 186 -14.51 -3.99 -0.65
CA ASP A 186 -14.42 -2.73 0.11
C ASP A 186 -14.97 -1.55 -0.70
N ASN A 187 -14.68 -1.50 -2.00
CA ASN A 187 -15.26 -0.49 -2.89
C ASN A 187 -16.79 -0.62 -3.00
N LEU A 188 -17.30 -1.84 -3.09
CA LEU A 188 -18.75 -2.07 -3.15
C LEU A 188 -19.40 -1.70 -1.81
N GLU A 189 -18.75 -1.96 -0.68
CA GLU A 189 -19.23 -1.52 0.63
C GLU A 189 -19.23 0.02 0.74
N LEU A 190 -18.22 0.71 0.23
CA LEU A 190 -18.21 2.17 0.17
C LEU A 190 -19.40 2.72 -0.64
N LEU A 191 -19.82 2.05 -1.70
CA LEU A 191 -20.93 2.45 -2.57
C LEU A 191 -22.30 2.18 -1.93
N VAL A 192 -22.54 0.94 -1.57
CA VAL A 192 -23.85 0.43 -1.13
C VAL A 192 -24.07 0.65 0.37
N GLY A 193 -23.01 0.51 1.16
CA GLY A 193 -23.10 0.57 2.61
C GLY A 193 -23.35 -0.77 3.28
N SER A 194 -23.71 -0.68 4.57
CA SER A 194 -23.91 -1.86 5.41
C SER A 194 -25.04 -2.80 4.92
N ASP A 195 -25.93 -2.33 4.07
CA ASP A 195 -26.96 -3.16 3.44
C ASP A 195 -26.33 -4.24 2.54
N LEU A 196 -25.11 -4.05 2.06
CA LEU A 196 -24.36 -5.04 1.32
C LEU A 196 -24.30 -6.40 2.03
N PHE A 197 -24.06 -6.39 3.36
CA PHE A 197 -23.96 -7.63 4.14
C PHE A 197 -25.28 -8.41 4.18
N LEU A 198 -26.43 -7.73 4.14
CA LEU A 198 -27.72 -8.39 4.00
C LEU A 198 -27.94 -8.87 2.57
N GLN A 199 -27.52 -8.08 1.58
CA GLN A 199 -27.67 -8.40 0.16
C GLN A 199 -26.86 -9.63 -0.27
N LEU A 200 -25.75 -9.95 0.40
CA LEU A 200 -25.03 -11.22 0.21
C LEU A 200 -25.92 -12.45 0.40
N TYR A 201 -26.96 -12.35 1.24
CA TYR A 201 -27.92 -13.43 1.48
C TYR A 201 -29.20 -13.32 0.65
N THR A 202 -29.65 -12.10 0.34
CA THR A 202 -30.96 -11.87 -0.27
C THR A 202 -30.91 -11.76 -1.80
N CYS A 203 -29.78 -11.29 -2.35
CA CYS A 203 -29.59 -11.15 -3.80
C CYS A 203 -28.11 -11.38 -4.20
N PRO A 204 -27.50 -12.54 -3.87
CA PRO A 204 -26.10 -12.81 -4.10
C PRO A 204 -25.67 -12.69 -5.56
N GLU A 205 -26.52 -13.02 -6.51
CA GLU A 205 -26.23 -12.92 -7.96
C GLU A 205 -26.03 -11.44 -8.38
N GLN A 206 -26.85 -10.51 -7.86
CA GLN A 206 -26.69 -9.08 -8.14
C GLN A 206 -25.43 -8.53 -7.47
N VAL A 207 -25.13 -8.98 -6.24
CA VAL A 207 -23.88 -8.58 -5.55
C VAL A 207 -22.66 -9.07 -6.35
N GLN A 208 -22.64 -10.30 -6.85
CA GLN A 208 -21.54 -10.80 -7.66
C GLN A 208 -21.38 -10.03 -8.98
N ALA A 209 -22.51 -9.68 -9.63
CA ALA A 209 -22.48 -8.86 -10.84
C ALA A 209 -21.88 -7.46 -10.56
N ALA A 210 -22.29 -6.81 -9.46
CA ALA A 210 -21.74 -5.52 -9.05
C ALA A 210 -20.27 -5.61 -8.64
N LEU A 211 -19.85 -6.66 -7.92
CA LEU A 211 -18.44 -6.94 -7.61
C LEU A 211 -17.61 -7.08 -8.89
N HIS A 212 -18.15 -7.76 -9.91
CA HIS A 212 -17.46 -7.89 -11.19
C HIS A 212 -17.31 -6.56 -11.91
N ALA A 213 -18.33 -5.70 -11.90
CA ALA A 213 -18.25 -4.36 -12.47
C ALA A 213 -17.18 -3.51 -11.75
N VAL A 214 -17.15 -3.54 -10.41
CA VAL A 214 -16.14 -2.84 -9.59
C VAL A 214 -14.73 -3.38 -9.86
N ALA A 215 -14.57 -4.70 -9.92
CA ALA A 215 -13.29 -5.34 -10.24
C ALA A 215 -12.80 -4.97 -11.66
N THR A 216 -13.73 -4.89 -12.63
CA THR A 216 -13.43 -4.44 -14.01
C THR A 216 -12.96 -3.00 -14.03
N ALA A 217 -13.63 -2.11 -13.29
CA ALA A 217 -13.19 -0.72 -13.14
C ALA A 217 -11.78 -0.62 -12.54
N GLN A 218 -11.50 -1.42 -11.53
CA GLN A 218 -10.20 -1.44 -10.86
C GLN A 218 -9.07 -1.88 -11.79
N VAL A 219 -9.26 -2.98 -12.53
CA VAL A 219 -8.31 -3.46 -13.55
C VAL A 219 -8.15 -2.44 -14.66
N GLY A 220 -9.26 -1.90 -15.17
CA GLY A 220 -9.25 -0.89 -16.23
C GLY A 220 -8.49 0.36 -15.82
N LEU A 221 -8.75 0.87 -14.61
CA LEU A 221 -8.06 2.07 -14.10
C LEU A 221 -6.56 1.82 -13.87
N ALA A 222 -6.20 0.68 -13.28
CA ALA A 222 -4.79 0.34 -13.09
C ALA A 222 -4.03 0.32 -14.44
N ARG A 223 -4.63 -0.23 -15.49
CA ARG A 223 -4.07 -0.23 -16.86
C ARG A 223 -4.04 1.17 -17.47
N TYR A 224 -5.10 1.95 -17.28
CA TYR A 224 -5.21 3.31 -17.78
C TYR A 224 -4.13 4.24 -17.19
N LEU A 225 -3.76 4.02 -15.92
CA LEU A 225 -2.75 4.81 -15.24
C LEU A 225 -1.30 4.40 -15.57
N GLN A 226 -1.06 3.21 -16.15
CA GLN A 226 0.30 2.72 -16.43
C GLN A 226 1.24 3.72 -17.13
N PRO A 227 0.83 4.52 -18.14
CA PRO A 227 1.70 5.50 -18.80
C PRO A 227 2.17 6.63 -17.87
N TYR A 228 1.50 6.80 -16.74
CA TYR A 228 1.79 7.84 -15.76
C TYR A 228 2.60 7.35 -14.56
N LEU A 229 2.79 6.02 -14.44
CA LEU A 229 3.52 5.39 -13.36
C LEU A 229 4.97 5.08 -13.78
N THR A 230 5.86 4.98 -12.82
CA THR A 230 7.24 4.54 -13.02
C THR A 230 7.55 3.26 -12.25
N ASP A 231 6.53 2.67 -11.62
CA ASP A 231 6.61 1.45 -10.80
C ASP A 231 6.14 0.22 -11.59
N GLY A 232 6.64 -0.96 -11.23
CA GLY A 232 6.03 -2.22 -11.57
C GLY A 232 6.45 -3.02 -12.81
N PRO A 233 7.31 -2.57 -13.76
CA PRO A 233 7.63 -3.38 -14.94
C PRO A 233 8.45 -4.64 -14.62
N GLU A 234 9.06 -4.71 -13.45
CA GLU A 234 9.99 -5.77 -13.04
C GLU A 234 9.31 -6.92 -12.26
N GLY A 235 7.97 -6.91 -12.14
CA GLY A 235 7.21 -7.90 -11.36
C GLY A 235 7.12 -7.59 -9.86
N TYR A 236 7.53 -6.39 -9.46
CA TYR A 236 7.41 -5.86 -8.11
C TYR A 236 6.80 -4.48 -8.17
N ALA A 237 5.96 -4.15 -7.20
CA ALA A 237 5.35 -2.84 -7.04
C ALA A 237 5.59 -2.31 -5.62
N HIS A 238 5.43 -1.00 -5.45
CA HIS A 238 5.51 -0.37 -4.13
C HIS A 238 4.10 -0.08 -3.62
N GLN A 239 3.77 -0.60 -2.46
CA GLN A 239 2.49 -0.38 -1.78
C GLN A 239 2.73 -0.27 -0.27
N HIS A 240 2.00 0.58 0.44
CA HIS A 240 2.14 0.76 1.90
C HIS A 240 3.58 1.00 2.39
N ALA A 241 4.37 1.74 1.62
CA ALA A 241 5.80 2.02 1.84
C ALA A 241 6.74 0.80 1.72
N VAL A 242 6.24 -0.37 1.29
CA VAL A 242 7.06 -1.56 1.05
C VAL A 242 7.03 -1.98 -0.40
N THR A 243 8.04 -2.73 -0.82
CA THR A 243 8.00 -3.48 -2.07
C THR A 243 7.19 -4.75 -1.87
N ILE A 244 6.29 -5.04 -2.80
CA ILE A 244 5.51 -6.27 -2.89
C ILE A 244 5.84 -7.02 -4.16
N LYS A 245 5.63 -8.32 -4.18
CA LYS A 245 5.72 -9.15 -5.41
C LYS A 245 4.38 -9.10 -6.16
N GLY A 246 4.43 -8.74 -7.46
CA GLY A 246 3.25 -8.48 -8.29
C GLY A 246 3.00 -6.98 -8.47
N GLN A 247 1.82 -6.61 -8.98
CA GLN A 247 1.53 -5.25 -9.45
C GLN A 247 0.53 -4.48 -8.58
N ILE A 248 -0.22 -5.16 -7.73
CA ILE A 248 -1.29 -4.57 -6.92
C ILE A 248 -1.36 -5.19 -5.55
N LEU A 249 -1.77 -4.40 -4.57
CA LEU A 249 -2.22 -4.87 -3.26
C LEU A 249 -3.73 -4.67 -3.16
N VAL A 250 -4.48 -5.76 -3.31
CA VAL A 250 -5.93 -5.77 -3.13
C VAL A 250 -6.23 -5.68 -1.64
N ARG A 251 -7.00 -4.68 -1.24
CA ARG A 251 -7.40 -4.50 0.16
C ARG A 251 -8.78 -5.05 0.40
N ALA A 252 -8.88 -5.87 1.42
CA ALA A 252 -10.05 -6.63 1.77
C ALA A 252 -10.35 -6.48 3.27
N ASP A 253 -10.47 -5.23 3.73
CA ASP A 253 -10.67 -4.92 5.15
C ASP A 253 -12.06 -5.34 5.63
N SER A 254 -13.08 -5.18 4.79
CA SER A 254 -14.46 -5.51 5.13
C SER A 254 -14.76 -7.02 5.13
N VAL A 255 -13.86 -7.85 4.55
CA VAL A 255 -14.08 -9.31 4.48
C VAL A 255 -14.04 -10.01 5.84
N ILE A 256 -13.42 -9.39 6.85
CA ILE A 256 -13.45 -9.93 8.22
C ILE A 256 -14.86 -9.95 8.84
N LEU A 257 -15.82 -9.28 8.21
CA LEU A 257 -17.21 -9.25 8.63
C LEU A 257 -18.07 -10.37 8.01
N VAL A 258 -17.48 -11.17 7.13
CA VAL A 258 -18.12 -12.36 6.53
C VAL A 258 -17.31 -13.60 6.90
N SER A 259 -17.93 -14.78 6.77
CA SER A 259 -17.18 -16.03 7.01
C SER A 259 -16.17 -16.32 5.88
N PRO A 260 -15.09 -17.07 6.15
CA PRO A 260 -14.16 -17.50 5.10
C PRO A 260 -14.85 -18.26 3.95
N GLU A 261 -15.89 -19.06 4.24
CA GLU A 261 -16.66 -19.78 3.24
C GLU A 261 -17.41 -18.82 2.32
N MET A 262 -18.10 -17.82 2.89
CA MET A 262 -18.83 -16.80 2.11
C MET A 262 -17.85 -15.95 1.29
N TYR A 263 -16.69 -15.60 1.85
CA TYR A 263 -15.63 -14.95 1.09
C TYR A 263 -15.21 -15.79 -0.12
N CYS A 264 -14.88 -17.06 0.07
CA CYS A 264 -14.47 -17.96 -1.00
C CYS A 264 -15.55 -18.13 -2.09
N GLU A 265 -16.82 -18.16 -1.70
CA GLU A 265 -17.92 -18.39 -2.64
C GLU A 265 -18.29 -17.14 -3.44
N LEU A 266 -18.36 -15.97 -2.78
CA LEU A 266 -18.98 -14.77 -3.37
C LEU A 266 -17.98 -13.66 -3.71
N ILE A 267 -16.85 -13.55 -3.02
CA ILE A 267 -15.96 -12.39 -3.11
C ILE A 267 -14.62 -12.77 -3.76
N ALA A 268 -14.00 -13.84 -3.31
CA ALA A 268 -12.68 -14.29 -3.76
C ALA A 268 -12.51 -14.42 -5.29
N PRO A 269 -13.54 -14.83 -6.08
CA PRO A 269 -13.43 -14.82 -7.53
C PRO A 269 -13.15 -13.46 -8.15
N HIS A 270 -13.59 -12.38 -7.51
CA HIS A 270 -13.39 -11.01 -7.99
C HIS A 270 -12.03 -10.45 -7.58
N ASP A 271 -11.54 -10.80 -6.39
CA ASP A 271 -10.17 -10.50 -5.96
C ASP A 271 -9.16 -11.23 -6.85
N GLU A 272 -9.38 -12.53 -7.11
CA GLU A 272 -8.55 -13.31 -8.05
C GLU A 272 -8.57 -12.72 -9.45
N TYR A 273 -9.75 -12.28 -9.94
CA TYR A 273 -9.83 -11.61 -11.24
C TYR A 273 -8.91 -10.38 -11.31
N VAL A 274 -8.95 -9.51 -10.29
CA VAL A 274 -8.07 -8.32 -10.24
C VAL A 274 -6.60 -8.73 -10.21
N LEU A 275 -6.24 -9.66 -9.33
CA LEU A 275 -4.87 -10.13 -9.20
C LEU A 275 -4.38 -10.77 -10.50
N HIS A 276 -5.18 -11.64 -11.12
CA HIS A 276 -4.84 -12.35 -12.36
C HIS A 276 -4.61 -11.37 -13.52
N GLU A 277 -5.57 -10.48 -13.75
CA GLU A 277 -5.53 -9.51 -14.85
C GLU A 277 -4.38 -8.52 -14.77
N LEU A 278 -3.88 -8.26 -13.55
CA LEU A 278 -2.74 -7.35 -13.31
C LEU A 278 -1.41 -8.10 -13.11
N GLY A 279 -1.36 -9.43 -13.33
CA GLY A 279 -0.09 -10.19 -13.28
C GLY A 279 0.32 -10.65 -11.88
N GLY A 280 -0.60 -10.69 -10.94
CA GLY A 280 -0.40 -11.11 -9.55
C GLY A 280 -0.19 -9.94 -8.61
N GLY A 281 -0.27 -10.24 -7.31
CA GLY A 281 -0.13 -9.21 -6.29
C GLY A 281 -0.34 -9.73 -4.88
N GLY A 282 -0.64 -8.82 -3.96
CA GLY A 282 -0.90 -9.13 -2.56
C GLY A 282 -2.36 -8.99 -2.16
N MET A 283 -2.69 -9.66 -1.06
CA MET A 283 -3.93 -9.42 -0.30
C MET A 283 -3.60 -8.69 0.99
N HIS A 284 -4.28 -7.58 1.22
CA HIS A 284 -4.21 -6.84 2.49
C HIS A 284 -5.52 -6.95 3.24
N THR A 285 -5.44 -7.04 4.56
CA THR A 285 -6.59 -6.90 5.44
C THR A 285 -6.18 -6.29 6.78
N CYS A 286 -7.08 -5.51 7.38
CA CYS A 286 -6.95 -4.99 8.72
C CYS A 286 -7.63 -5.91 9.76
N GLY A 287 -7.26 -5.73 11.04
CA GLY A 287 -7.90 -6.43 12.16
C GLY A 287 -7.46 -7.89 12.32
N LYS A 288 -8.34 -8.66 12.99
CA LYS A 288 -8.11 -10.08 13.24
C LYS A 288 -8.68 -10.90 12.08
N ALA A 289 -7.81 -11.43 11.25
CA ALA A 289 -8.15 -12.14 10.01
C ALA A 289 -7.41 -13.50 9.86
N THR A 290 -6.92 -14.07 10.95
CA THR A 290 -6.24 -15.38 10.91
C THR A 290 -7.06 -16.44 10.20
N GLU A 291 -8.40 -16.44 10.39
CA GLU A 291 -9.32 -17.41 9.81
C GLU A 291 -9.45 -17.27 8.28
N HIS A 292 -9.14 -16.09 7.71
CA HIS A 292 -9.18 -15.82 6.27
C HIS A 292 -7.85 -16.13 5.56
N ALA A 293 -6.78 -16.40 6.30
CA ALA A 293 -5.46 -16.60 5.72
C ALA A 293 -5.42 -17.72 4.68
N ASP A 294 -6.05 -18.87 4.97
CA ASP A 294 -6.12 -19.99 4.04
C ASP A 294 -6.94 -19.65 2.79
N ALA A 295 -8.01 -18.89 2.93
CA ALA A 295 -8.83 -18.41 1.83
C ALA A 295 -8.00 -17.47 0.91
N PHE A 296 -7.27 -16.51 1.45
CA PHE A 296 -6.37 -15.66 0.65
C PHE A 296 -5.26 -16.47 -0.02
N LEU A 297 -4.68 -17.44 0.69
CA LEU A 297 -3.66 -18.33 0.15
C LEU A 297 -4.20 -19.32 -0.88
N SER A 298 -5.51 -19.46 -1.03
CA SER A 298 -6.14 -20.30 -2.07
C SER A 298 -6.19 -19.61 -3.44
N LEU A 299 -6.02 -18.28 -3.49
CA LEU A 299 -6.04 -17.51 -4.73
C LEU A 299 -4.76 -17.77 -5.54
N PRO A 300 -4.87 -18.28 -6.80
CA PRO A 300 -3.70 -18.66 -7.61
C PRO A 300 -2.74 -17.51 -7.92
N SER A 301 -3.25 -16.27 -7.97
CA SER A 301 -2.47 -15.08 -8.33
C SER A 301 -1.90 -14.32 -7.13
N VAL A 302 -2.14 -14.79 -5.89
CA VAL A 302 -1.54 -14.21 -4.69
C VAL A 302 -0.05 -14.49 -4.64
N ARG A 303 0.74 -13.46 -4.33
CA ARG A 303 2.20 -13.49 -4.19
C ARG A 303 2.68 -13.01 -2.83
N CYS A 304 1.88 -12.20 -2.13
CA CYS A 304 2.17 -11.78 -0.77
C CYS A 304 0.89 -11.53 0.04
N LEU A 305 1.03 -11.56 1.37
CA LEU A 305 -0.01 -11.20 2.32
C LEU A 305 0.46 -10.02 3.18
N ASP A 306 -0.47 -9.12 3.49
CA ASP A 306 -0.25 -7.96 4.35
C ASP A 306 -1.36 -7.88 5.41
N PHE A 307 -1.03 -8.19 6.65
CA PHE A 307 -1.93 -8.05 7.80
C PHE A 307 -1.64 -6.74 8.51
N GLY A 308 -2.52 -5.74 8.34
CA GLY A 308 -2.33 -4.39 8.89
C GLY A 308 -2.06 -4.37 10.40
N GLN A 309 -2.74 -5.24 11.15
CA GLN A 309 -2.50 -5.52 12.57
C GLN A 309 -1.99 -6.95 12.74
N SER A 310 -0.75 -7.20 12.33
CA SER A 310 -0.13 -8.53 12.41
C SER A 310 -0.08 -9.07 13.85
N GLU A 311 0.01 -8.19 14.85
CA GLU A 311 -0.02 -8.53 16.28
C GLU A 311 -1.36 -9.11 16.76
N MET A 312 -2.43 -8.95 16.01
CA MET A 312 -3.75 -9.55 16.31
C MET A 312 -3.92 -10.93 15.69
N ASN A 313 -2.94 -11.40 14.91
CA ASN A 313 -3.04 -12.59 14.08
C ASN A 313 -2.00 -13.66 14.48
N ASP A 314 -2.30 -14.93 14.24
CA ASP A 314 -1.35 -16.04 14.41
C ASP A 314 -0.36 -16.07 13.24
N MET A 315 0.62 -15.14 13.31
CA MET A 315 1.59 -14.95 12.22
C MET A 315 2.51 -16.15 12.02
N ASP A 316 2.73 -16.99 13.03
CA ASP A 316 3.59 -18.18 12.91
C ASP A 316 2.88 -19.25 12.05
N SER A 317 1.61 -19.48 12.32
CA SER A 317 0.77 -20.38 11.52
C SER A 317 0.62 -19.88 10.08
N ILE A 318 0.32 -18.57 9.91
CA ILE A 318 0.19 -17.93 8.60
C ILE A 318 1.51 -18.01 7.81
N TYR A 319 2.65 -17.76 8.47
CA TYR A 319 3.96 -17.86 7.83
C TYR A 319 4.28 -19.27 7.35
N ALA A 320 3.99 -20.28 8.17
CA ALA A 320 4.20 -21.68 7.78
C ALA A 320 3.37 -22.06 6.54
N ALA A 321 2.10 -21.66 6.50
CA ALA A 321 1.20 -21.90 5.37
C ALA A 321 1.63 -21.15 4.12
N ALA A 322 1.93 -19.85 4.23
CA ALA A 322 2.37 -18.98 3.14
C ALA A 322 3.69 -19.47 2.51
N ARG A 323 4.67 -19.82 3.35
CA ARG A 323 5.95 -20.35 2.90
C ARG A 323 5.80 -21.63 2.09
N GLY A 324 4.90 -22.53 2.52
CA GLY A 324 4.59 -23.77 1.80
C GLY A 324 4.06 -23.55 0.37
N LYS A 325 3.52 -22.35 0.11
CA LYS A 325 2.98 -21.93 -1.19
C LYS A 325 3.87 -20.95 -1.96
N GLY A 326 5.03 -20.58 -1.42
CA GLY A 326 5.92 -19.57 -2.01
C GLY A 326 5.34 -18.15 -1.98
N VAL A 327 4.43 -17.87 -1.03
CA VAL A 327 3.83 -16.55 -0.78
C VAL A 327 4.61 -15.88 0.34
N SER A 328 4.97 -14.61 0.17
CA SER A 328 5.67 -13.81 1.18
C SER A 328 4.66 -13.09 2.09
N ILE A 329 5.15 -12.60 3.23
CA ILE A 329 4.36 -11.74 4.13
C ILE A 329 5.06 -10.40 4.29
N VAL A 330 4.32 -9.32 4.13
CA VAL A 330 4.90 -7.99 4.24
C VAL A 330 4.45 -7.27 5.50
N ARG A 331 5.32 -6.41 6.04
CA ARG A 331 5.06 -5.49 7.15
C ARG A 331 4.66 -6.14 8.49
N VAL A 332 5.21 -7.30 8.81
CA VAL A 332 5.01 -7.90 10.15
C VAL A 332 5.57 -6.97 11.22
N LEU A 333 4.77 -6.66 12.24
CA LEU A 333 5.22 -5.86 13.38
C LEU A 333 6.22 -6.67 14.21
N ALA A 334 7.43 -6.12 14.36
CA ALA A 334 8.48 -6.69 15.20
C ALA A 334 8.65 -5.84 16.47
N SER A 335 8.87 -6.49 17.60
CA SER A 335 9.22 -5.81 18.84
C SER A 335 10.66 -5.29 18.80
N GLU A 336 10.98 -4.27 19.61
CA GLU A 336 12.36 -3.78 19.77
C GLU A 336 13.28 -4.92 20.20
N GLU A 337 12.84 -5.78 21.12
CA GLU A 337 13.63 -6.92 21.62
C GLU A 337 14.00 -7.92 20.52
N GLU A 338 13.03 -8.30 19.66
CA GLU A 338 13.27 -9.22 18.54
C GLU A 338 14.27 -8.63 17.53
N LEU A 339 14.20 -7.32 17.28
CA LEU A 339 15.11 -6.63 16.35
C LEU A 339 16.53 -6.52 16.93
N VAL A 340 16.66 -5.98 18.13
CA VAL A 340 17.95 -5.72 18.79
C VAL A 340 18.73 -7.00 19.08
N SER A 341 18.03 -8.09 19.44
CA SER A 341 18.66 -9.40 19.61
C SER A 341 18.89 -10.17 18.30
N GLY A 342 18.23 -9.76 17.21
CA GLY A 342 18.20 -10.48 15.95
C GLY A 342 17.32 -11.74 15.99
N ALA A 343 16.53 -11.95 17.04
CA ALA A 343 15.67 -13.13 17.20
C ALA A 343 14.58 -13.21 16.13
N ILE A 344 14.20 -12.08 15.52
CA ILE A 344 13.27 -12.06 14.40
C ILE A 344 13.71 -12.96 13.25
N MET A 345 15.02 -13.14 13.04
CA MET A 345 15.59 -14.03 12.02
C MET A 345 15.44 -15.52 12.34
N ASP A 346 15.29 -15.89 13.63
CA ASP A 346 14.99 -17.26 14.01
C ASP A 346 13.54 -17.60 13.73
N ARG A 347 12.66 -16.61 13.92
CA ARG A 347 11.23 -16.73 13.66
C ARG A 347 10.94 -16.72 12.17
N TYR A 348 11.56 -15.82 11.42
CA TYR A 348 11.35 -15.62 9.98
C TYR A 348 12.71 -15.55 9.27
N PRO A 349 13.28 -16.67 8.83
CA PRO A 349 14.60 -16.67 8.15
C PRO A 349 14.60 -15.93 6.81
N THR A 350 13.44 -15.85 6.14
CA THR A 350 13.22 -15.18 4.86
C THR A 350 11.73 -15.10 4.53
N GLY A 351 11.35 -14.46 3.42
CA GLY A 351 9.95 -14.40 2.96
C GLY A 351 9.08 -13.41 3.75
N VAL A 352 9.68 -12.61 4.64
CA VAL A 352 8.96 -11.65 5.48
C VAL A 352 9.65 -10.28 5.42
N THR A 353 8.88 -9.21 5.29
CA THR A 353 9.37 -7.86 5.61
C THR A 353 8.80 -7.41 6.94
N VAL A 354 9.56 -6.65 7.71
CA VAL A 354 9.17 -6.25 9.05
C VAL A 354 9.01 -4.74 9.19
N ARG A 355 8.17 -4.34 10.13
CA ARG A 355 8.01 -2.94 10.54
C ARG A 355 8.15 -2.80 12.04
N HIS A 356 8.54 -1.61 12.48
CA HIS A 356 8.60 -1.23 13.89
C HIS A 356 8.13 0.20 14.08
N GLU A 357 7.59 0.52 15.24
CA GLU A 357 7.14 1.86 15.61
C GLU A 357 8.00 2.40 16.75
N ALA A 358 8.88 3.35 16.43
CA ALA A 358 9.78 3.94 17.41
C ALA A 358 9.20 5.24 18.00
N ALA A 359 9.50 5.51 19.26
CA ALA A 359 9.02 6.72 19.96
C ALA A 359 9.65 8.02 19.43
N SER A 360 10.78 7.95 18.72
CA SER A 360 11.48 9.10 18.15
C SER A 360 12.48 8.66 17.07
N LEU A 361 12.93 9.61 16.24
CA LEU A 361 14.01 9.36 15.27
C LEU A 361 15.28 8.80 15.92
N ALA A 362 15.69 9.33 17.08
CA ALA A 362 16.87 8.83 17.79
C ALA A 362 16.70 7.37 18.30
N ALA A 363 15.49 6.99 18.72
CA ALA A 363 15.19 5.60 19.05
C ALA A 363 15.21 4.72 17.80
N ALA A 364 14.63 5.19 16.69
CA ALA A 364 14.62 4.48 15.42
C ALA A 364 16.05 4.20 14.91
N GLN A 365 16.93 5.20 14.94
CA GLN A 365 18.35 5.07 14.57
C GLN A 365 19.06 4.00 15.40
N ARG A 366 18.95 4.08 16.74
CA ARG A 366 19.55 3.09 17.64
C ARG A 366 19.06 1.67 17.33
N ILE A 367 17.76 1.49 17.14
CA ILE A 367 17.18 0.17 16.83
C ILE A 367 17.70 -0.36 15.51
N MET A 368 17.75 0.48 14.47
CA MET A 368 18.27 0.08 13.15
C MET A 368 19.75 -0.33 13.23
N GLU A 369 20.60 0.45 13.89
CA GLU A 369 22.02 0.12 14.10
C GLU A 369 22.19 -1.23 14.82
N GLN A 370 21.47 -1.43 15.93
CA GLN A 370 21.55 -2.67 16.71
C GLN A 370 21.00 -3.88 15.95
N TYR A 371 19.96 -3.69 15.14
CA TYR A 371 19.42 -4.74 14.27
C TYR A 371 20.44 -5.21 13.24
N VAL A 372 21.07 -4.27 12.53
CA VAL A 372 22.11 -4.59 11.54
C VAL A 372 23.30 -5.29 12.19
N GLU A 373 23.78 -4.82 13.35
CA GLU A 373 24.87 -5.44 14.08
C GLU A 373 24.54 -6.86 14.56
N SER A 374 23.36 -7.06 15.13
CA SER A 374 22.97 -8.36 15.70
C SER A 374 22.83 -9.42 14.60
N THR A 375 22.22 -9.06 13.47
CA THR A 375 22.09 -9.97 12.33
C THR A 375 23.42 -10.27 11.65
N ALA A 376 24.33 -9.30 11.55
CA ALA A 376 25.69 -9.53 11.04
C ALA A 376 26.49 -10.54 11.89
N ARG A 377 26.40 -10.46 13.22
CA ARG A 377 27.06 -11.41 14.13
C ARG A 377 26.54 -12.85 13.98
N ARG A 378 25.25 -13.04 13.70
CA ARG A 378 24.63 -14.36 13.47
C ARG A 378 25.12 -15.02 12.19
N ASN A 379 25.40 -14.25 11.14
CA ASN A 379 25.90 -14.78 9.87
C ASN A 379 27.36 -15.27 9.93
N ILE A 380 28.09 -15.00 11.02
CA ILE A 380 29.48 -15.41 11.24
C ILE A 380 29.57 -16.70 12.07
N GLN A 381 28.52 -17.07 12.78
CA GLN A 381 28.43 -18.33 13.57
C GLN A 381 27.85 -19.46 12.73
#